data_4a16a00f964d554d47d01182ef88524f
#
_entry.id   4a16a00f964d554d47d01182ef88524f
#
_cell.length_a   1.000
_cell.length_b   1.000
_cell.length_c   1.000
_cell.angle_alpha   90.00
_cell.angle_beta   90.00
_cell.angle_gamma   90.00
#
_symmetry.space_group_name_H-M   'P 1'
#
loop_
_entity.id
_entity.type
_entity.pdbx_description
1 polymer ?
#
loop_
_entity_poly.entity_id
_entity_poly.type
_entity_poly.pdbx_seq_one_letter_code
_entity_poly.pdbx_strand_id
1 'polypeptide(L)'
;MMPILTSLAGMALILIIALALSTGRRNIRFRVVGAAFALQAGIAVIVLYVPAGKRIIQAMAFGVSNLLGYASAGTNFIFGPLADPTIGGNSFAIAALPVIIFFSALISILYYLGVMQFIIKWVGGGIQKITGISKVESLCAAANIFVGQSESPLVIRPYLASLTQSQLFTV
;
A
#
# COMPACT_ATOMS: atom_id res chain seq x y z
N MET A 1 -10.23 22.05 -18.03
CA MET A 1 -11.37 21.12 -18.19
C MET A 1 -10.99 19.82 -18.89
N MET A 2 -10.17 19.83 -19.93
CA MET A 2 -9.69 18.64 -20.66
C MET A 2 -9.09 17.54 -19.75
N PRO A 3 -8.18 17.82 -18.79
CA PRO A 3 -7.55 16.75 -17.99
C PRO A 3 -8.54 16.01 -17.07
N ILE A 4 -9.58 16.68 -16.60
CA ILE A 4 -10.59 16.04 -15.74
C ILE A 4 -11.48 15.11 -16.56
N LEU A 5 -11.88 15.53 -17.75
CA LEU A 5 -12.68 14.71 -18.68
C LEU A 5 -11.92 13.47 -19.13
N THR A 6 -10.63 13.58 -19.45
CA THR A 6 -9.80 12.44 -19.83
C THR A 6 -9.60 11.47 -18.67
N SER A 7 -9.43 11.96 -17.44
CA SER A 7 -9.31 11.10 -16.23
C SER A 7 -10.62 10.37 -15.95
N LEU A 8 -11.76 11.04 -16.03
CA LEU A 8 -13.08 10.41 -15.86
C LEU A 8 -13.37 9.38 -16.96
N ALA A 9 -13.02 9.70 -18.21
CA ALA A 9 -13.16 8.75 -19.32
C ALA A 9 -12.28 7.52 -19.15
N GLY A 10 -11.04 7.70 -18.69
CA GLY A 10 -10.13 6.59 -18.36
C GLY A 10 -10.67 5.68 -17.25
N MET A 11 -11.19 6.25 -16.16
CA MET A 11 -11.82 5.48 -15.09
C MET A 11 -13.05 4.71 -15.59
N ALA A 12 -13.92 5.36 -16.37
CA ALA A 12 -15.09 4.72 -16.95
C ALA A 12 -14.68 3.56 -17.89
N LEU A 13 -13.66 3.78 -18.72
CA LEU A 13 -13.14 2.75 -19.62
C LEU A 13 -12.65 1.51 -18.87
N ILE A 14 -11.86 1.69 -17.81
CA ILE A 14 -11.37 0.59 -16.97
C ILE A 14 -12.53 -0.19 -16.35
N LEU A 15 -13.54 0.49 -15.81
CA LEU A 15 -14.71 -0.14 -15.23
C LEU A 15 -15.53 -0.90 -16.28
N ILE A 16 -15.68 -0.37 -17.50
CA ILE A 16 -16.35 -1.03 -18.61
C ILE A 16 -15.59 -2.29 -19.03
N ILE A 17 -14.27 -2.22 -19.16
CA ILE A 17 -13.43 -3.39 -19.48
C ILE A 17 -13.57 -4.46 -18.40
N ALA A 18 -13.49 -4.09 -17.12
CA ALA A 18 -13.67 -5.02 -16.01
C ALA A 18 -15.06 -5.69 -16.03
N LEU A 19 -16.11 -4.91 -16.33
CA LEU A 19 -17.47 -5.43 -16.49
C LEU A 19 -17.58 -6.37 -17.69
N ALA A 20 -16.95 -6.05 -18.82
CA ALA A 20 -16.97 -6.85 -20.04
C ALA A 20 -16.26 -8.19 -19.85
N LEU A 21 -15.14 -8.22 -19.12
CA LEU A 21 -14.36 -9.43 -18.84
C LEU A 21 -14.93 -10.25 -17.67
N SER A 22 -15.87 -9.71 -16.92
CA SER A 22 -16.48 -10.40 -15.77
C SER A 22 -17.31 -11.60 -16.21
N THR A 23 -17.02 -12.76 -15.62
CA THR A 23 -17.78 -14.00 -15.81
C THR A 23 -19.10 -14.03 -15.03
N GLY A 24 -19.21 -13.23 -13.96
CA GLY A 24 -20.35 -13.16 -13.06
C GLY A 24 -21.03 -11.81 -13.00
N ARG A 25 -21.35 -11.18 -14.15
CA ARG A 25 -21.88 -9.80 -14.24
C ARG A 25 -23.10 -9.52 -13.35
N ARG A 26 -23.98 -10.52 -13.14
CA ARG A 26 -25.18 -10.40 -12.29
C ARG A 26 -24.88 -10.43 -10.80
N ASN A 27 -23.71 -10.90 -10.39
CA ASN A 27 -23.32 -11.02 -8.98
C ASN A 27 -22.49 -9.83 -8.49
N ILE A 28 -22.31 -8.79 -9.33
CA ILE A 28 -21.56 -7.60 -8.96
C ILE A 28 -22.31 -6.81 -7.89
N ARG A 29 -21.70 -6.67 -6.73
CA ARG A 29 -22.25 -5.90 -5.61
C ARG A 29 -21.90 -4.44 -5.78
N PHE A 30 -22.73 -3.67 -6.48
CA PHE A 30 -22.53 -2.23 -6.69
C PHE A 30 -22.28 -1.43 -5.41
N ARG A 31 -22.83 -1.89 -4.29
CA ARG A 31 -22.57 -1.29 -2.97
C ARG A 31 -21.11 -1.40 -2.58
N VAL A 32 -20.45 -2.53 -2.82
CA VAL A 32 -19.04 -2.74 -2.51
C VAL A 32 -18.16 -1.90 -3.42
N VAL A 33 -18.43 -1.91 -4.72
CA VAL A 33 -17.72 -1.12 -5.72
C VAL A 33 -17.84 0.37 -5.41
N GLY A 34 -19.05 0.85 -5.14
CA GLY A 34 -19.32 2.25 -4.77
C GLY A 34 -18.64 2.65 -3.46
N ALA A 35 -18.66 1.79 -2.44
CA ALA A 35 -18.00 2.05 -1.15
C ALA A 35 -16.47 2.10 -1.29
N ALA A 36 -15.88 1.19 -2.07
CA ALA A 36 -14.45 1.19 -2.35
C ALA A 36 -14.03 2.45 -3.11
N PHE A 37 -14.80 2.84 -4.12
CA PHE A 37 -14.56 4.06 -4.90
C PHE A 37 -14.73 5.32 -4.06
N ALA A 38 -15.77 5.39 -3.22
CA ALA A 38 -15.99 6.48 -2.29
C ALA A 38 -14.86 6.60 -1.26
N LEU A 39 -14.35 5.47 -0.76
CA LEU A 39 -13.20 5.43 0.14
C LEU A 39 -11.95 5.98 -0.55
N GLN A 40 -11.67 5.52 -1.76
CA GLN A 40 -10.53 5.99 -2.55
C GLN A 40 -10.62 7.50 -2.85
N ALA A 41 -11.76 7.97 -3.34
CA ALA A 41 -12.00 9.37 -3.62
C ALA A 41 -11.96 10.23 -2.34
N GLY A 42 -12.54 9.73 -1.25
CA GLY A 42 -12.52 10.39 0.05
C GLY A 42 -11.10 10.57 0.60
N ILE A 43 -10.27 9.54 0.54
CA ILE A 43 -8.85 9.64 0.93
C ILE A 43 -8.13 10.64 0.02
N ALA A 44 -8.33 10.59 -1.29
CA ALA A 44 -7.72 11.53 -2.22
C ALA A 44 -8.11 12.98 -1.92
N VAL A 45 -9.38 13.25 -1.66
CA VAL A 45 -9.87 14.59 -1.29
C VAL A 45 -9.24 15.05 0.03
N ILE A 46 -9.21 14.20 1.05
CA ILE A 46 -8.60 14.53 2.36
C ILE A 46 -7.12 14.86 2.20
N VAL A 47 -6.39 14.05 1.43
CA VAL A 47 -4.95 14.23 1.24
C VAL A 47 -4.62 15.44 0.38
N LEU A 48 -5.38 15.70 -0.67
CA LEU A 48 -5.06 16.74 -1.64
C LEU A 48 -5.62 18.12 -1.26
N TYR A 49 -6.82 18.16 -0.68
CA TYR A 49 -7.55 19.41 -0.49
C TYR A 49 -7.72 19.83 0.96
N VAL A 50 -7.72 18.86 1.92
CA VAL A 50 -7.93 19.19 3.34
C VAL A 50 -6.59 19.51 4.01
N PRO A 51 -6.42 20.69 4.64
CA PRO A 51 -5.16 21.06 5.29
C PRO A 51 -4.72 20.08 6.39
N ALA A 52 -5.67 19.51 7.14
CA ALA A 52 -5.38 18.49 8.15
C ALA A 52 -4.82 17.22 7.54
N GLY A 53 -5.37 16.74 6.42
CA GLY A 53 -4.87 15.58 5.69
C GLY A 53 -3.45 15.80 5.18
N LYS A 54 -3.17 16.98 4.61
CA LYS A 54 -1.82 17.36 4.18
C LYS A 54 -0.82 17.33 5.34
N ARG A 55 -1.19 17.87 6.52
CA ARG A 55 -0.33 17.84 7.72
C ARG A 55 -0.03 16.42 8.20
N ILE A 56 -1.03 15.53 8.19
CA ILE A 56 -0.85 14.13 8.57
C ILE A 56 0.15 13.45 7.61
N ILE A 57 -0.05 13.61 6.30
CA ILE A 57 0.86 13.03 5.30
C ILE A 57 2.27 13.61 5.42
N GLN A 58 2.40 14.93 5.65
CA GLN A 58 3.70 15.57 5.87
C GLN A 58 4.40 15.03 7.14
N ALA A 59 3.67 14.84 8.24
CA ALA A 59 4.23 14.26 9.46
C ALA A 59 4.68 12.80 9.24
N MET A 60 3.90 12.00 8.50
CA MET A 60 4.30 10.65 8.12
C MET A 60 5.53 10.65 7.21
N ALA A 61 5.57 11.52 6.20
CA ALA A 61 6.70 11.67 5.30
C ALA A 61 7.97 12.10 6.06
N PHE A 62 7.84 12.99 7.03
CA PHE A 62 8.95 13.40 7.90
C PHE A 62 9.46 12.22 8.76
N GLY A 63 8.55 11.41 9.30
CA GLY A 63 8.91 10.18 10.02
C GLY A 63 9.70 9.21 9.14
N VAL A 64 9.25 8.97 7.91
CA VAL A 64 9.96 8.12 6.93
C VAL A 64 11.31 8.73 6.55
N SER A 65 11.38 10.06 6.35
CA SER A 65 12.64 10.75 6.07
C SER A 65 13.66 10.59 7.19
N ASN A 66 13.24 10.64 8.44
CA ASN A 66 14.12 10.38 9.59
C ASN A 66 14.62 8.93 9.61
N LEU A 67 13.75 7.95 9.30
CA LEU A 67 14.15 6.54 9.18
C LEU A 67 15.18 6.34 8.08
N LEU A 68 15.01 7.01 6.93
CA LEU A 68 16.00 7.02 5.85
C LEU A 68 17.33 7.63 6.30
N GLY A 69 17.29 8.65 7.16
CA GLY A 69 18.48 9.23 7.77
C GLY A 69 19.29 8.20 8.58
N TYR A 70 18.63 7.35 9.34
CA TYR A 70 19.30 6.25 10.06
C TYR A 70 19.91 5.20 9.11
N ALA A 71 19.19 4.85 8.04
CA ALA A 71 19.74 3.96 7.00
C ALA A 71 20.96 4.56 6.34
N SER A 72 20.94 5.86 6.02
CA SER A 72 22.06 6.59 5.44
C SER A 72 23.26 6.66 6.39
N ALA A 73 23.04 6.82 7.69
CA ALA A 73 24.12 6.77 8.69
C ALA A 73 24.83 5.40 8.68
N GLY A 74 24.05 4.30 8.59
CA GLY A 74 24.59 2.95 8.45
C GLY A 74 25.38 2.76 7.14
N THR A 75 24.85 3.27 6.04
CA THR A 75 25.53 3.25 4.72
C THR A 75 26.86 3.98 4.78
N ASN A 76 26.88 5.17 5.35
CA ASN A 76 28.11 5.97 5.50
C ASN A 76 29.14 5.29 6.39
N PHE A 77 28.68 4.59 7.45
CA PHE A 77 29.57 3.85 8.31
C PHE A 77 30.26 2.68 7.58
N ILE A 78 29.52 1.96 6.72
CA ILE A 78 30.04 0.79 6.00
C ILE A 78 30.90 1.20 4.80
N PHE A 79 30.43 2.14 3.99
CA PHE A 79 31.04 2.50 2.72
C PHE A 79 31.94 3.75 2.78
N GLY A 80 31.88 4.51 3.88
CA GLY A 80 32.71 5.70 4.08
C GLY A 80 32.62 6.69 2.89
N PRO A 81 33.74 7.13 2.33
CA PRO A 81 33.77 8.09 1.22
C PRO A 81 33.02 7.61 -0.04
N LEU A 82 32.91 6.30 -0.25
CA LEU A 82 32.17 5.75 -1.40
C LEU A 82 30.66 6.04 -1.34
N ALA A 83 30.13 6.37 -0.16
CA ALA A 83 28.73 6.78 0.00
C ALA A 83 28.47 8.21 -0.49
N ASP A 84 29.53 9.00 -0.75
CA ASP A 84 29.38 10.34 -1.31
C ASP A 84 28.84 10.27 -2.75
N PRO A 85 27.76 11.02 -3.07
CA PRO A 85 27.17 11.03 -4.41
C PRO A 85 28.16 11.38 -5.53
N THR A 86 29.22 12.13 -5.22
CA THR A 86 30.24 12.53 -6.20
C THR A 86 31.25 11.44 -6.53
N ILE A 87 31.42 10.47 -5.62
CA ILE A 87 32.44 9.39 -5.76
C ILE A 87 31.78 8.08 -6.23
N GLY A 88 30.71 7.62 -5.53
CA GLY A 88 30.08 6.34 -5.83
C GLY A 88 28.68 6.19 -5.26
N GLY A 89 28.24 7.13 -4.42
CA GLY A 89 26.96 7.07 -3.71
C GLY A 89 25.72 7.10 -4.61
N ASN A 90 25.85 7.44 -5.89
CA ASN A 90 24.76 7.36 -6.87
C ASN A 90 24.59 5.94 -7.47
N SER A 91 25.50 4.99 -7.18
CA SER A 91 25.31 3.62 -7.64
C SER A 91 24.15 2.96 -6.88
N PHE A 92 23.35 2.15 -7.59
CA PHE A 92 22.24 1.41 -6.98
C PHE A 92 22.70 0.55 -5.79
N ALA A 93 23.89 -0.04 -5.89
CA ALA A 93 24.45 -0.90 -4.85
C ALA A 93 24.70 -0.15 -3.53
N ILE A 94 25.13 1.09 -3.58
CA ILE A 94 25.46 1.89 -2.40
C ILE A 94 24.25 2.72 -1.93
N ALA A 95 23.48 3.28 -2.87
CA ALA A 95 22.37 4.15 -2.55
C ALA A 95 21.11 3.38 -2.11
N ALA A 96 20.78 2.27 -2.79
CA ALA A 96 19.49 1.61 -2.61
C ALA A 96 19.54 0.31 -1.79
N LEU A 97 20.52 -0.58 -2.03
CA LEU A 97 20.55 -1.88 -1.36
C LEU A 97 20.63 -1.80 0.18
N PRO A 98 21.47 -0.92 0.78
CA PRO A 98 21.52 -0.80 2.24
C PRO A 98 20.19 -0.33 2.83
N VAL A 99 19.49 0.57 2.14
CA VAL A 99 18.18 1.07 2.55
C VAL A 99 17.16 -0.06 2.53
N ILE A 100 17.15 -0.90 1.49
CA ILE A 100 16.27 -2.07 1.38
C ILE A 100 16.53 -3.06 2.52
N ILE A 101 17.79 -3.37 2.81
CA ILE A 101 18.19 -4.26 3.91
C ILE A 101 17.71 -3.68 5.25
N PHE A 102 17.94 -2.38 5.49
CA PHE A 102 17.49 -1.70 6.70
C PHE A 102 15.98 -1.79 6.90
N PHE A 103 15.19 -1.47 5.85
CA PHE A 103 13.73 -1.55 5.94
C PHE A 103 13.23 -2.98 6.10
N SER A 104 13.83 -3.96 5.43
CA SER A 104 13.50 -5.38 5.61
C SER A 104 13.72 -5.85 7.04
N ALA A 105 14.84 -5.46 7.64
CA ALA A 105 15.15 -5.76 9.03
C ALA A 105 14.16 -5.07 9.99
N LEU A 106 13.87 -3.78 9.76
CA LEU A 106 12.91 -3.01 10.55
C LEU A 106 11.52 -3.63 10.52
N ILE A 107 11.01 -3.96 9.33
CA ILE A 107 9.71 -4.60 9.16
C ILE A 107 9.68 -5.97 9.86
N SER A 108 10.76 -6.76 9.74
CA SER A 108 10.87 -8.05 10.44
C SER A 108 10.78 -7.91 11.96
N ILE A 109 11.44 -6.90 12.52
CA ILE A 109 11.35 -6.57 13.94
C ILE A 109 9.92 -6.18 14.33
N LEU A 110 9.27 -5.32 13.56
CA LEU A 110 7.89 -4.89 13.81
C LEU A 110 6.90 -6.07 13.72
N TYR A 111 7.15 -7.03 12.83
CA TYR A 111 6.38 -8.28 12.79
C TYR A 111 6.62 -9.14 14.02
N TYR A 112 7.88 -9.29 14.44
CA TYR A 112 8.22 -10.07 15.65
C TYR A 112 7.57 -9.49 16.90
N LEU A 113 7.55 -8.18 17.04
CA LEU A 113 6.91 -7.47 18.15
C LEU A 113 5.37 -7.46 18.11
N GLY A 114 4.76 -7.94 17.02
CA GLY A 114 3.31 -7.96 16.85
C GLY A 114 2.70 -6.61 16.44
N VAL A 115 3.52 -5.56 16.26
CA VAL A 115 3.06 -4.21 15.90
C VAL A 115 2.40 -4.21 14.54
N MET A 116 3.01 -4.88 13.55
CA MET A 116 2.45 -4.95 12.19
C MET A 116 1.11 -5.69 12.16
N GLN A 117 0.98 -6.81 12.87
CA GLN A 117 -0.27 -7.55 12.96
C GLN A 117 -1.39 -6.71 13.58
N PHE A 118 -1.06 -5.94 14.60
CA PHE A 118 -2.01 -5.02 15.23
C PHE A 118 -2.50 -3.96 14.25
N ILE A 119 -1.58 -3.29 13.54
CA ILE A 119 -1.90 -2.24 12.55
C ILE A 119 -2.75 -2.82 11.41
N ILE A 120 -2.31 -3.94 10.81
CA ILE A 120 -3.02 -4.59 9.70
C ILE A 120 -4.43 -5.01 10.11
N LYS A 121 -4.61 -5.55 11.33
CA LYS A 121 -5.92 -5.94 11.86
C LYS A 121 -6.85 -4.73 12.02
N TRP A 122 -6.35 -3.61 12.53
CA TRP A 122 -7.13 -2.40 12.73
C TRP A 122 -7.51 -1.72 11.40
N VAL A 123 -6.54 -1.55 10.51
CA VAL A 123 -6.76 -0.97 9.18
C VAL A 123 -7.69 -1.88 8.36
N GLY A 124 -7.43 -3.19 8.34
CA GLY A 124 -8.26 -4.17 7.66
C GLY A 124 -9.70 -4.20 8.20
N GLY A 125 -9.88 -4.12 9.53
CA GLY A 125 -11.19 -4.00 10.15
C GLY A 125 -11.94 -2.74 9.73
N GLY A 126 -11.24 -1.61 9.60
CA GLY A 126 -11.80 -0.36 9.07
C GLY A 126 -12.25 -0.50 7.61
N ILE A 127 -11.39 -1.05 6.75
CA ILE A 127 -11.71 -1.31 5.34
C ILE A 127 -12.93 -2.24 5.23
N GLN A 128 -12.94 -3.34 5.97
CA GLN A 128 -14.07 -4.28 6.00
C GLN A 128 -15.39 -3.60 6.36
N LYS A 129 -15.37 -2.78 7.41
CA LYS A 129 -16.58 -2.09 7.89
C LYS A 129 -17.13 -1.09 6.87
N ILE A 130 -16.26 -0.40 6.14
CA ILE A 130 -16.65 0.61 5.16
C ILE A 130 -17.11 -0.04 3.85
N THR A 131 -16.32 -1.00 3.33
CA THR A 131 -16.56 -1.59 2.02
C THR A 131 -17.49 -2.79 2.03
N GLY A 132 -17.55 -3.51 3.17
CA GLY A 132 -18.33 -4.75 3.29
C GLY A 132 -17.71 -5.96 2.58
N ILE A 133 -16.40 -5.91 2.23
CA ILE A 133 -15.64 -7.05 1.70
C ILE A 133 -15.34 -8.06 2.80
N SER A 134 -14.87 -9.26 2.44
CA SER A 134 -14.50 -10.28 3.43
C SER A 134 -13.34 -9.84 4.33
N LYS A 135 -13.26 -10.45 5.52
CA LYS A 135 -12.17 -10.17 6.47
C LYS A 135 -10.80 -10.49 5.87
N VAL A 136 -10.69 -11.53 5.06
CA VAL A 136 -9.44 -11.97 4.46
C VAL A 136 -8.99 -10.98 3.37
N GLU A 137 -9.91 -10.55 2.50
CA GLU A 137 -9.64 -9.54 1.49
C GLU A 137 -9.22 -8.21 2.11
N SER A 138 -9.93 -7.76 3.16
CA SER A 138 -9.60 -6.51 3.86
C SER A 138 -8.26 -6.58 4.59
N LEU A 139 -7.91 -7.75 5.14
CA LEU A 139 -6.64 -7.98 5.80
C LEU A 139 -5.49 -7.95 4.78
N CYS A 140 -5.67 -8.57 3.61
CA CYS A 140 -4.70 -8.54 2.52
C CYS A 140 -4.51 -7.13 1.97
N ALA A 141 -5.60 -6.40 1.73
CA ALA A 141 -5.54 -5.01 1.28
C ALA A 141 -4.81 -4.10 2.29
N ALA A 142 -5.05 -4.29 3.60
CA ALA A 142 -4.35 -3.57 4.64
C ALA A 142 -2.86 -3.94 4.69
N ALA A 143 -2.52 -5.22 4.55
CA ALA A 143 -1.14 -5.67 4.51
C ALA A 143 -0.37 -5.08 3.32
N ASN A 144 -1.02 -4.99 2.15
CA ASN A 144 -0.43 -4.45 0.94
C ASN A 144 0.04 -2.99 1.08
N ILE A 145 -0.60 -2.20 1.96
CA ILE A 145 -0.18 -0.82 2.25
C ILE A 145 1.22 -0.78 2.87
N PHE A 146 1.58 -1.80 3.67
CA PHE A 146 2.80 -1.79 4.48
C PHE A 146 3.93 -2.68 3.94
N VAL A 147 3.59 -3.85 3.38
CA VAL A 147 4.59 -4.84 2.94
C VAL A 147 4.68 -4.98 1.42
N GLY A 148 3.75 -4.38 0.69
CA GLY A 148 3.71 -4.48 -0.77
C GLY A 148 2.95 -5.70 -1.28
N GLN A 149 2.69 -5.68 -2.58
CA GLN A 149 1.80 -6.64 -3.26
C GLN A 149 2.34 -8.07 -3.31
N SER A 150 3.65 -8.25 -3.32
CA SER A 150 4.27 -9.57 -3.39
C SER A 150 4.24 -10.32 -2.06
N GLU A 151 4.18 -9.59 -0.95
CA GLU A 151 4.28 -10.14 0.40
C GLU A 151 2.93 -10.19 1.13
N SER A 152 1.98 -9.33 0.73
CA SER A 152 0.67 -9.27 1.37
C SER A 152 -0.11 -10.59 1.34
N PRO A 153 -0.04 -11.46 0.29
CA PRO A 153 -0.68 -12.77 0.30
C PRO A 153 -0.13 -13.71 1.38
N LEU A 154 1.11 -13.52 1.83
CA LEU A 154 1.70 -14.34 2.89
C LEU A 154 0.98 -14.16 4.23
N VAL A 155 0.45 -12.95 4.49
CA VAL A 155 -0.30 -12.65 5.72
C VAL A 155 -1.60 -13.47 5.80
N ILE A 156 -2.18 -13.78 4.65
CA ILE A 156 -3.44 -14.54 4.57
C ILE A 156 -3.25 -16.00 4.15
N ARG A 157 -2.00 -16.47 4.07
CA ARG A 157 -1.66 -17.85 3.65
C ARG A 157 -2.53 -18.94 4.28
N PRO A 158 -2.85 -18.89 5.60
CA PRO A 158 -3.69 -19.91 6.23
C PRO A 158 -5.12 -19.98 5.67
N TYR A 159 -5.58 -18.90 5.03
CA TYR A 159 -6.96 -18.76 4.54
C TYR A 159 -7.10 -19.00 3.04
N LEU A 160 -5.98 -19.11 2.28
CA LEU A 160 -5.99 -19.22 0.81
C LEU A 160 -6.85 -20.36 0.30
N ALA A 161 -6.78 -21.54 0.95
CA ALA A 161 -7.55 -22.72 0.54
C ALA A 161 -9.07 -22.58 0.69
N SER A 162 -9.54 -21.63 1.50
CA SER A 162 -10.95 -21.37 1.77
C SER A 162 -11.56 -20.24 0.93
N LEU A 163 -10.74 -19.57 0.09
CA LEU A 163 -11.17 -18.44 -0.72
C LEU A 163 -11.93 -18.89 -1.97
N THR A 164 -12.95 -18.13 -2.33
CA THR A 164 -13.61 -18.28 -3.63
C THR A 164 -12.68 -17.75 -4.74
N GLN A 165 -12.95 -18.16 -6.00
CA GLN A 165 -12.16 -17.67 -7.16
C GLN A 165 -12.12 -16.14 -7.24
N SER A 166 -13.25 -15.47 -6.93
CA SER A 166 -13.32 -14.01 -6.92
C SER A 166 -12.44 -13.40 -5.84
N GLN A 167 -12.46 -13.98 -4.64
CA GLN A 167 -11.61 -13.53 -3.53
C GLN A 167 -10.13 -13.79 -3.82
N LEU A 168 -9.80 -14.95 -4.41
CA LEU A 168 -8.43 -15.27 -4.79
C LEU A 168 -7.88 -14.32 -5.85
N PHE A 169 -8.73 -13.84 -6.77
CA PHE A 169 -8.35 -12.85 -7.76
C PHE A 169 -8.08 -11.47 -7.15
N THR A 170 -8.74 -11.15 -6.04
CA THR A 170 -8.62 -9.84 -5.36
C THR A 170 -7.38 -9.77 -4.47
N VAL A 171 -6.87 -10.91 -4.03
CA VAL A 171 -5.74 -11.07 -3.11
C VAL A 171 -4.41 -11.18 -3.86
#